data_d83e4a18a9e570eebbd81625dc3f426f
#
_entry.id   d83e4a18a9e570eebbd81625dc3f426f
#
_cell.length_a   1.000
_cell.length_b   1.000
_cell.length_c   1.000
_cell.angle_alpha   90.00
_cell.angle_beta   90.00
_cell.angle_gamma   90.00
#
_symmetry.space_group_name_H-M   'P 1'
#
loop_
_entity.id
_entity.type
_entity.pdbx_description
1 polymer ?
#
loop_
_entity_poly.entity_id
_entity_poly.type
_entity_poly.pdbx_seq_one_letter_code
_entity_poly.pdbx_strand_id
1 'polypeptide(L)'
;MLKIRMSRPSEAQEIIQIWKNSVDATHDFLTAHDRQEIEKEVVSFFSETPVLIATNQEDQPLGFMFLHEGHLEALFVDASARGLGIGKHLISHALALHPDLSVDVNEQNHQAVGFYQHMGFKLSGRSERDNQGRPYPLLHLYKAM
;
A
#
# COMPACT_ATOMS: atom_id res chain seq x y z
N MET A 1 13.76 6.99 -14.69
CA MET A 1 13.04 7.97 -13.86
C MET A 1 11.64 7.47 -13.57
N LEU A 2 11.21 7.55 -12.32
CA LEU A 2 9.87 7.14 -11.93
C LEU A 2 8.86 8.25 -12.22
N LYS A 3 7.70 7.86 -12.73
CA LYS A 3 6.57 8.77 -12.94
C LYS A 3 5.40 8.29 -12.12
N ILE A 4 4.57 9.22 -11.65
CA ILE A 4 3.34 8.90 -10.94
C ILE A 4 2.17 9.41 -11.76
N ARG A 5 1.20 8.56 -12.02
CA ARG A 5 -0.03 8.90 -12.74
C ARG A 5 -1.17 8.00 -12.26
N MET A 6 -2.38 8.37 -12.65
CA MET A 6 -3.53 7.51 -12.40
C MET A 6 -3.46 6.27 -13.31
N SER A 7 -3.91 5.14 -12.78
CA SER A 7 -3.98 3.90 -13.55
C SER A 7 -5.09 3.98 -14.59
N ARG A 8 -4.94 3.15 -15.64
CA ARG A 8 -5.95 2.97 -16.68
C ARG A 8 -6.77 1.70 -16.39
N PRO A 9 -8.04 1.63 -16.83
CA PRO A 9 -8.83 0.40 -16.61
C PRO A 9 -8.17 -0.85 -17.15
N SER A 10 -7.41 -0.76 -18.22
CA SER A 10 -6.69 -1.89 -18.82
C SER A 10 -5.55 -2.40 -17.94
N GLU A 11 -5.15 -1.66 -16.91
CA GLU A 11 -4.03 -2.00 -16.03
C GLU A 11 -4.46 -2.70 -14.74
N ALA A 12 -5.76 -2.96 -14.57
CA ALA A 12 -6.28 -3.55 -13.34
C ALA A 12 -5.58 -4.88 -12.98
N GLN A 13 -5.35 -5.75 -13.96
CA GLN A 13 -4.69 -7.03 -13.72
C GLN A 13 -3.25 -6.87 -13.28
N GLU A 14 -2.54 -5.89 -13.83
CA GLU A 14 -1.15 -5.60 -13.43
C GLU A 14 -1.09 -5.09 -11.99
N ILE A 15 -2.03 -4.24 -11.60
CA ILE A 15 -2.15 -3.73 -10.24
C ILE A 15 -2.42 -4.87 -9.26
N ILE A 16 -3.36 -5.75 -9.59
CA ILE A 16 -3.69 -6.92 -8.77
C ILE A 16 -2.47 -7.83 -8.64
N GLN A 17 -1.71 -8.01 -9.71
CA GLN A 17 -0.50 -8.84 -9.67
C GLN A 17 0.57 -8.22 -8.77
N ILE A 18 0.72 -6.90 -8.77
CA ILE A 18 1.63 -6.21 -7.84
C ILE A 18 1.21 -6.50 -6.40
N TRP A 19 -0.09 -6.42 -6.11
CA TRP A 19 -0.61 -6.74 -4.78
C TRP A 19 -0.24 -8.16 -4.38
N LYS A 20 -0.50 -9.14 -5.26
CA LYS A 20 -0.18 -10.55 -4.99
C LYS A 20 1.31 -10.75 -4.70
N ASN A 21 2.16 -10.21 -5.56
CA ASN A 21 3.61 -10.35 -5.42
C ASN A 21 4.11 -9.72 -4.12
N SER A 22 3.59 -8.55 -3.79
CA SER A 22 3.98 -7.84 -2.58
C SER A 22 3.53 -8.57 -1.32
N VAL A 23 2.26 -8.99 -1.28
CA VAL A 23 1.68 -9.67 -0.11
C VAL A 23 2.35 -11.02 0.11
N ASP A 24 2.57 -11.79 -0.94
CA ASP A 24 3.20 -13.11 -0.82
C ASP A 24 4.65 -13.00 -0.33
N ALA A 25 5.30 -11.86 -0.57
CA ALA A 25 6.67 -11.62 -0.12
C ALA A 25 6.75 -11.08 1.32
N THR A 26 5.68 -10.47 1.85
CA THR A 26 5.75 -9.72 3.12
C THR A 26 4.72 -10.13 4.16
N HIS A 27 3.61 -10.72 3.77
CA HIS A 27 2.48 -11.00 4.67
C HIS A 27 2.38 -12.49 4.97
N ASP A 28 3.48 -13.09 5.45
CA ASP A 28 3.55 -14.51 5.78
C ASP A 28 2.70 -14.88 7.02
N PHE A 29 2.23 -13.86 7.76
CA PHE A 29 1.38 -14.06 8.92
C PHE A 29 -0.09 -14.34 8.55
N LEU A 30 -0.48 -14.15 7.29
CA LEU A 30 -1.86 -14.42 6.85
C LEU A 30 -2.10 -15.94 6.72
N THR A 31 -3.28 -16.38 7.18
CA THR A 31 -3.71 -17.76 6.88
C THR A 31 -4.05 -17.87 5.39
N ALA A 32 -3.97 -19.09 4.86
CA ALA A 32 -4.33 -19.32 3.45
C ALA A 32 -5.77 -18.91 3.16
N HIS A 33 -6.68 -19.21 4.08
CA HIS A 33 -8.09 -18.82 3.94
C HIS A 33 -8.26 -17.30 3.88
N ASP A 34 -7.66 -16.57 4.82
CA ASP A 34 -7.77 -15.11 4.87
C ASP A 34 -7.12 -14.48 3.64
N ARG A 35 -5.97 -15.03 3.21
CA ARG A 35 -5.28 -14.56 2.02
C ARG A 35 -6.21 -14.64 0.79
N GLN A 36 -6.95 -15.74 0.63
CA GLN A 36 -7.88 -15.92 -0.47
C GLN A 36 -9.08 -14.98 -0.38
N GLU A 37 -9.63 -14.79 0.81
CA GLU A 37 -10.76 -13.88 1.02
C GLU A 37 -10.36 -12.42 0.75
N ILE A 38 -9.18 -12.02 1.20
CA ILE A 38 -8.66 -10.68 0.95
C ILE A 38 -8.42 -10.49 -0.55
N GLU A 39 -7.90 -11.49 -1.24
CA GLU A 39 -7.69 -11.41 -2.69
C GLU A 39 -8.99 -11.13 -3.43
N LYS A 40 -10.09 -11.78 -3.04
CA LYS A 40 -11.40 -11.53 -3.65
C LYS A 40 -11.82 -10.07 -3.49
N GLU A 41 -11.63 -9.50 -2.30
CA GLU A 41 -11.93 -8.10 -2.04
C GLU A 41 -11.05 -7.17 -2.88
N VAL A 42 -9.76 -7.49 -2.98
CA VAL A 42 -8.79 -6.71 -3.76
C VAL A 42 -9.15 -6.72 -5.25
N VAL A 43 -9.46 -7.89 -5.79
CA VAL A 43 -9.85 -8.04 -7.20
C VAL A 43 -11.11 -7.21 -7.48
N SER A 44 -12.12 -7.33 -6.62
CA SER A 44 -13.36 -6.59 -6.78
C SER A 44 -13.13 -5.08 -6.75
N PHE A 45 -12.33 -4.60 -5.80
CA PHE A 45 -12.09 -3.17 -5.63
C PHE A 45 -11.25 -2.58 -6.76
N PHE A 46 -10.09 -3.18 -7.06
CA PHE A 46 -9.15 -2.60 -8.02
C PHE A 46 -9.53 -2.85 -9.47
N SER A 47 -10.47 -3.76 -9.75
CA SER A 47 -11.00 -3.93 -11.09
C SER A 47 -11.81 -2.71 -11.55
N GLU A 48 -12.34 -1.92 -10.61
CA GLU A 48 -13.22 -0.81 -10.91
C GLU A 48 -12.70 0.54 -10.40
N THR A 49 -11.64 0.56 -9.61
CA THR A 49 -11.17 1.78 -8.95
C THR A 49 -9.80 2.19 -9.49
N PRO A 50 -9.68 3.37 -10.11
CA PRO A 50 -8.37 3.88 -10.51
C PRO A 50 -7.54 4.23 -9.27
N VAL A 51 -6.22 4.01 -9.37
CA VAL A 51 -5.27 4.28 -8.29
C VAL A 51 -4.07 5.03 -8.85
N LEU A 52 -3.28 5.64 -7.97
CA LEU A 52 -2.02 6.27 -8.37
C LEU A 52 -0.96 5.18 -8.49
N ILE A 53 -0.28 5.15 -9.64
CA ILE A 53 0.78 4.17 -9.89
C ILE A 53 2.10 4.87 -10.14
N ALA A 54 3.18 4.19 -9.74
CA ALA A 54 4.54 4.59 -10.09
C ALA A 54 5.00 3.72 -11.25
N THR A 55 5.49 4.33 -12.32
CA THR A 55 5.89 3.63 -13.53
C THR A 55 7.36 3.85 -13.83
N ASN A 56 7.96 2.91 -14.56
CA ASN A 56 9.32 3.05 -15.09
C ASN A 56 9.32 3.80 -16.44
N GLN A 57 10.47 3.83 -17.10
CA GLN A 57 10.60 4.53 -18.38
C GLN A 57 9.77 3.91 -19.49
N GLU A 58 9.46 2.63 -19.40
CA GLU A 58 8.60 1.93 -20.36
C GLU A 58 7.12 2.01 -20.00
N ASP A 59 6.77 2.89 -19.05
CA ASP A 59 5.38 3.09 -18.58
C ASP A 59 4.77 1.84 -17.93
N GLN A 60 5.62 0.97 -17.37
CA GLN A 60 5.17 -0.24 -16.69
C GLN A 60 4.93 0.06 -15.20
N PRO A 61 3.78 -0.38 -14.62
CA PRO A 61 3.53 -0.20 -13.19
C PRO A 61 4.52 -0.99 -12.33
N LEU A 62 5.10 -0.31 -11.34
CA LEU A 62 6.03 -0.92 -10.37
C LEU A 62 5.48 -0.90 -8.94
N GLY A 63 4.52 -0.05 -8.68
CA GLY A 63 3.87 0.07 -7.40
C GLY A 63 2.65 0.96 -7.52
N PHE A 64 1.81 0.93 -6.49
CA PHE A 64 0.60 1.76 -6.50
C PHE A 64 0.21 2.16 -5.10
N MET A 65 -0.63 3.20 -5.01
CA MET A 65 -1.25 3.61 -3.76
C MET A 65 -2.66 4.10 -4.02
N PHE A 66 -3.51 3.96 -3.00
CA PHE A 66 -4.86 4.50 -3.00
C PHE A 66 -5.02 5.44 -1.82
N LEU A 67 -5.38 6.69 -2.11
CA LEU A 67 -5.62 7.73 -1.11
C LEU A 67 -7.10 8.03 -1.03
N HIS A 68 -7.62 8.21 0.18
CA HIS A 68 -9.01 8.60 0.39
C HIS A 68 -9.07 9.59 1.56
N GLU A 69 -9.49 10.81 1.28
CA GLU A 69 -9.69 11.85 2.28
C GLU A 69 -8.47 12.07 3.21
N GLY A 70 -7.27 12.12 2.62
CA GLY A 70 -6.05 12.34 3.39
C GLY A 70 -5.54 11.12 4.14
N HIS A 71 -6.12 9.96 3.89
CA HIS A 71 -5.67 8.70 4.47
C HIS A 71 -5.12 7.78 3.37
N LEU A 72 -3.97 7.17 3.65
CA LEU A 72 -3.39 6.19 2.75
C LEU A 72 -4.04 4.84 3.01
N GLU A 73 -4.92 4.43 2.11
CA GLU A 73 -5.67 3.18 2.25
C GLU A 73 -4.88 1.97 1.78
N ALA A 74 -4.00 2.15 0.80
CA ALA A 74 -3.18 1.07 0.25
C ALA A 74 -1.89 1.62 -0.32
N LEU A 75 -0.80 0.90 -0.12
CA LEU A 75 0.50 1.16 -0.74
C LEU A 75 1.20 -0.18 -0.93
N PHE A 76 1.44 -0.55 -2.18
CA PHE A 76 2.11 -1.81 -2.50
C PHE A 76 3.14 -1.58 -3.59
N VAL A 77 4.31 -2.19 -3.43
CA VAL A 77 5.41 -2.14 -4.40
C VAL A 77 5.66 -3.56 -4.85
N ASP A 78 5.82 -3.76 -6.16
CA ASP A 78 6.12 -5.08 -6.69
C ASP A 78 7.40 -5.63 -6.07
N ALA A 79 7.38 -6.91 -5.69
CA ALA A 79 8.50 -7.53 -4.99
C ALA A 79 9.79 -7.45 -5.80
N SER A 80 9.69 -7.52 -7.14
CA SER A 80 10.84 -7.43 -8.04
C SER A 80 11.45 -6.02 -8.11
N ALA A 81 10.71 -5.00 -7.65
CA ALA A 81 11.11 -3.60 -7.75
C ALA A 81 11.52 -3.00 -6.40
N ARG A 82 11.73 -3.82 -5.39
CA ARG A 82 12.15 -3.35 -4.07
C ARG A 82 13.56 -2.78 -4.11
N GLY A 83 13.82 -1.84 -3.20
CA GLY A 83 15.12 -1.21 -3.11
C GLY A 83 15.36 -0.10 -4.13
N LEU A 84 14.36 0.24 -4.96
CA LEU A 84 14.47 1.29 -5.97
C LEU A 84 13.84 2.61 -5.52
N GLY A 85 13.40 2.71 -4.27
CA GLY A 85 12.82 3.93 -3.73
C GLY A 85 11.39 4.22 -4.18
N ILE A 86 10.68 3.22 -4.69
CA ILE A 86 9.33 3.41 -5.23
C ILE A 86 8.34 3.79 -4.14
N GLY A 87 8.37 3.09 -3.01
CA GLY A 87 7.50 3.41 -1.87
C GLY A 87 7.75 4.83 -1.36
N LYS A 88 9.01 5.22 -1.22
CA LYS A 88 9.40 6.56 -0.80
C LYS A 88 8.90 7.61 -1.79
N HIS A 89 9.00 7.34 -3.08
CA HIS A 89 8.55 8.24 -4.13
C HIS A 89 7.02 8.45 -4.07
N LEU A 90 6.27 7.36 -3.88
CA LEU A 90 4.81 7.41 -3.74
C LEU A 90 4.42 8.19 -2.49
N ILE A 91 5.04 7.93 -1.35
CA ILE A 91 4.75 8.65 -0.09
C ILE A 91 5.08 10.13 -0.23
N SER A 92 6.19 10.49 -0.87
CA SER A 92 6.54 11.89 -1.10
C SER A 92 5.46 12.60 -1.92
N HIS A 93 4.92 11.91 -2.92
CA HIS A 93 3.82 12.45 -3.72
C HIS A 93 2.56 12.63 -2.88
N ALA A 94 2.22 11.63 -2.05
CA ALA A 94 1.06 11.70 -1.16
C ALA A 94 1.19 12.84 -0.16
N LEU A 95 2.37 13.05 0.41
CA LEU A 95 2.62 14.13 1.37
C LEU A 95 2.55 15.51 0.73
N ALA A 96 2.89 15.63 -0.55
CA ALA A 96 2.72 16.88 -1.28
C ALA A 96 1.23 17.24 -1.43
N LEU A 97 0.37 16.24 -1.55
CA LEU A 97 -1.09 16.42 -1.61
C LEU A 97 -1.71 16.58 -0.23
N HIS A 98 -1.22 15.83 0.75
CA HIS A 98 -1.75 15.76 2.11
C HIS A 98 -0.60 15.78 3.12
N PRO A 99 -0.16 16.97 3.58
CA PRO A 99 0.95 17.06 4.54
C PRO A 99 0.68 16.35 5.87
N ASP A 100 -0.60 16.19 6.22
CA ASP A 100 -1.04 15.52 7.45
C ASP A 100 -1.50 14.07 7.18
N LEU A 101 -0.95 13.45 6.17
CA LEU A 101 -1.30 12.08 5.77
C LEU A 101 -1.30 11.12 6.95
N SER A 102 -2.32 10.26 7.01
CA SER A 102 -2.40 9.16 7.96
C SER A 102 -2.38 7.82 7.22
N VAL A 103 -2.01 6.77 7.93
CA VAL A 103 -1.97 5.40 7.37
C VAL A 103 -2.19 4.38 8.47
N ASP A 104 -2.85 3.27 8.12
CA ASP A 104 -2.94 2.11 8.98
C ASP A 104 -2.02 1.02 8.41
N VAL A 105 -1.24 0.38 9.28
CA VAL A 105 -0.30 -0.66 8.86
C VAL A 105 -0.45 -1.88 9.75
N ASN A 106 -0.37 -3.07 9.16
CA ASN A 106 -0.36 -4.31 9.91
C ASN A 106 0.84 -4.34 10.85
N GLU A 107 0.60 -4.50 12.15
CA GLU A 107 1.65 -4.56 13.17
C GLU A 107 2.66 -5.67 12.86
N GLN A 108 2.19 -6.77 12.28
CA GLN A 108 3.02 -7.92 11.97
C GLN A 108 3.88 -7.72 10.71
N ASN A 109 3.59 -6.70 9.93
CA ASN A 109 4.43 -6.33 8.79
C ASN A 109 5.52 -5.37 9.26
N HIS A 110 6.55 -5.91 9.88
CA HIS A 110 7.62 -5.13 10.51
C HIS A 110 8.36 -4.25 9.50
N GLN A 111 8.50 -4.72 8.27
CA GLN A 111 9.18 -3.96 7.23
C GLN A 111 8.42 -2.69 6.90
N ALA A 112 7.09 -2.77 6.75
CA ALA A 112 6.26 -1.61 6.49
C ALA A 112 6.25 -0.65 7.67
N VAL A 113 6.13 -1.16 8.90
CA VAL A 113 6.18 -0.34 10.11
C VAL A 113 7.48 0.47 10.16
N GLY A 114 8.61 -0.20 9.94
CA GLY A 114 9.92 0.48 9.91
C GLY A 114 10.02 1.52 8.80
N PHE A 115 9.46 1.21 7.63
CA PHE A 115 9.44 2.14 6.51
C PHE A 115 8.71 3.43 6.86
N TYR A 116 7.50 3.33 7.42
CA TYR A 116 6.74 4.53 7.79
C TYR A 116 7.41 5.33 8.90
N GLN A 117 7.97 4.64 9.90
CA GLN A 117 8.71 5.30 10.97
C GLN A 117 9.90 6.08 10.41
N HIS A 118 10.64 5.48 9.48
CA HIS A 118 11.77 6.13 8.82
C HIS A 118 11.32 7.36 8.02
N MET A 119 10.14 7.32 7.44
CA MET A 119 9.56 8.44 6.69
C MET A 119 9.01 9.55 7.60
N GLY A 120 9.09 9.39 8.93
CA GLY A 120 8.67 10.42 9.88
C GLY A 120 7.25 10.25 10.40
N PHE A 121 6.63 9.10 10.19
CA PHE A 121 5.30 8.82 10.75
C PHE A 121 5.42 8.40 12.20
N LYS A 122 4.43 8.81 13.00
CA LYS A 122 4.37 8.51 14.43
C LYS A 122 3.09 7.74 14.76
N LEU A 123 3.16 6.97 15.84
CA LEU A 123 2.03 6.16 16.31
C LEU A 123 0.99 7.06 16.98
N SER A 124 -0.26 6.95 16.58
CA SER A 124 -1.39 7.61 17.23
C SER A 124 -2.29 6.62 17.97
N GLY A 125 -2.29 5.34 17.56
CA GLY A 125 -3.14 4.34 18.18
C GLY A 125 -2.91 2.96 17.61
N ARG A 126 -3.65 1.99 18.14
CA ARG A 126 -3.58 0.59 17.74
C ARG A 126 -4.94 -0.05 17.85
N SER A 127 -5.29 -0.87 16.87
CA SER A 127 -6.48 -1.71 16.90
C SER A 127 -6.06 -3.18 16.94
N GLU A 128 -6.74 -3.99 17.74
CA GLU A 128 -6.39 -5.41 17.87
C GLU A 128 -6.81 -6.24 16.66
N ARG A 129 -7.70 -5.69 15.83
CA ARG A 129 -8.22 -6.33 14.63
C ARG A 129 -8.15 -5.36 13.46
N ASP A 130 -8.13 -5.90 12.24
CA ASP A 130 -8.19 -5.07 11.05
C ASP A 130 -9.62 -4.52 10.83
N ASN A 131 -9.79 -3.74 9.76
CA ASN A 131 -11.07 -3.08 9.47
C ASN A 131 -12.18 -4.06 9.08
N GLN A 132 -11.83 -5.32 8.81
CA GLN A 132 -12.79 -6.38 8.49
C GLN A 132 -13.04 -7.31 9.68
N GLY A 133 -12.50 -6.98 10.84
CA GLY A 133 -12.66 -7.79 12.05
C GLY A 133 -11.77 -9.02 12.14
N ARG A 134 -10.81 -9.16 11.24
CA ARG A 134 -9.85 -10.28 11.27
C ARG A 134 -8.78 -10.03 12.35
N PRO A 135 -8.19 -11.09 12.91
CA PRO A 135 -7.24 -10.96 14.03
C PRO A 135 -5.83 -10.52 13.57
N TYR A 136 -5.77 -9.43 12.83
CA TYR A 136 -4.52 -8.82 12.36
C TYR A 136 -4.45 -7.40 12.89
N PRO A 137 -3.67 -7.16 13.97
CA PRO A 137 -3.60 -5.84 14.59
C PRO A 137 -3.10 -4.77 13.63
N LEU A 138 -3.69 -3.58 13.75
CA LEU A 138 -3.29 -2.42 12.97
C LEU A 138 -2.66 -1.36 13.88
N LEU A 139 -1.57 -0.77 13.41
CA LEU A 139 -1.02 0.45 13.98
C LEU A 139 -1.55 1.63 13.19
N HIS A 140 -2.02 2.65 13.91
CA HIS A 140 -2.51 3.89 13.30
C HIS A 140 -1.40 4.92 13.37
N LEU A 141 -0.93 5.37 12.21
CA LEU A 141 0.20 6.28 12.10
C LEU A 141 -0.23 7.58 11.43
N TYR A 142 0.48 8.65 11.75
CA TYR A 142 0.26 9.96 11.14
C TYR A 142 1.60 10.62 10.86
N LYS A 143 1.63 11.48 9.85
CA LYS A 143 2.83 12.24 9.53
C LYS A 143 2.97 13.37 10.55
N ALA A 144 4.07 13.37 11.30
CA ALA A 144 4.35 14.44 12.26
C ALA A 144 4.86 15.68 11.53
N MET A 145 4.31 16.80 11.90
CA MET A 145 4.71 18.11 11.38
C MET A 145 5.98 18.60 12.05
#